data_dfdfc45116deed345149ad5b0c3adfc9
#
_entry.id   dfdfc45116deed345149ad5b0c3adfc9
#
_cell.length_a   1.000
_cell.length_b   1.000
_cell.length_c   1.000
_cell.angle_alpha   90.00
_cell.angle_beta   90.00
_cell.angle_gamma   90.00
#
_symmetry.space_group_name_H-M   'P 1'
#
loop_
_entity.id
_entity.type
_entity.pdbx_description
1 polymer ?
#
loop_
_entity_poly.entity_id
_entity_poly.type
_entity_poly.pdbx_seq_one_letter_code
_entity_poly.pdbx_strand_id
1 'polypeptide(L)'
;MASRLTAYVAAALLLSGCSSIGGLFDGSGESIDADVSQQPSTVQIYLADVDRLLGPDPTAADRTWRELELDFERAPTTTNTLRLSLAMATPGHAKTNLARADGMLTDLLQRPELLLTDEQLLASVHLALLRSRVSAESSARQASNTESRSNARELAAARAQLELLQADNTRLRSALAETEQKLAAITEIERTIRERDGDSVVPTTEATRNDE
;
A
#
# COMPACT_ATOMS: atom_id res chain seq x y z
N MET A 1 19.84 -5.48 7.34
CA MET A 1 18.53 -5.19 7.99
C MET A 1 18.53 -3.90 8.82
N ALA A 2 19.38 -2.91 8.53
CA ALA A 2 19.54 -1.72 9.38
C ALA A 2 19.17 -0.39 8.69
N SER A 3 18.50 -0.39 7.52
CA SER A 3 18.30 0.81 6.70
C SER A 3 16.86 1.33 6.61
N ARG A 4 15.91 0.76 7.34
CA ARG A 4 14.48 1.18 7.27
C ARG A 4 13.96 1.94 8.49
N LEU A 5 14.80 2.20 9.50
CA LEU A 5 14.38 2.88 10.74
C LEU A 5 14.61 4.40 10.74
N THR A 6 15.30 4.96 9.76
CA THR A 6 15.62 6.39 9.69
C THR A 6 14.58 7.27 8.99
N ALA A 7 13.57 6.69 8.33
CA ALA A 7 12.56 7.45 7.58
C ALA A 7 11.36 7.92 8.42
N TYR A 8 11.14 7.40 9.63
CA TYR A 8 9.97 7.73 10.45
C TYR A 8 10.16 8.86 11.47
N VAL A 9 11.38 9.34 11.67
CA VAL A 9 11.66 10.41 12.67
C VAL A 9 11.50 11.81 12.10
N ALA A 10 11.50 12.00 10.78
CA ALA A 10 11.43 13.32 10.14
C ALA A 10 10.01 13.90 9.97
N ALA A 11 8.94 13.11 10.17
CA ALA A 11 7.55 13.55 9.94
C ALA A 11 6.83 14.11 11.19
N ALA A 12 7.45 14.04 12.37
CA ALA A 12 6.77 14.37 13.65
C ALA A 12 7.02 15.81 14.15
N LEU A 13 7.76 16.65 13.47
CA LEU A 13 8.21 17.96 13.96
C LEU A 13 7.52 19.18 13.36
N LEU A 14 6.43 19.04 12.58
CA LEU A 14 5.75 20.19 11.95
C LEU A 14 4.36 20.52 12.52
N LEU A 15 3.95 19.96 13.66
CA LEU A 15 2.61 20.18 14.24
C LEU A 15 2.59 21.05 15.51
N SER A 16 3.66 21.75 15.85
CA SER A 16 3.69 22.64 17.02
C SER A 16 3.87 24.10 16.62
N GLY A 17 2.80 24.74 16.19
CA GLY A 17 2.86 26.15 15.85
C GLY A 17 1.55 26.83 15.52
N CYS A 18 0.55 26.79 16.41
CA CYS A 18 -0.57 27.74 16.40
C CYS A 18 -1.23 27.81 17.78
N SER A 19 -0.58 28.47 18.71
CA SER A 19 -1.27 29.03 19.87
C SER A 19 -0.51 30.26 20.33
N SER A 20 -1.06 31.41 20.05
CA SER A 20 -0.92 32.69 20.77
C SER A 20 -1.06 33.89 19.82
N ILE A 21 -2.27 34.20 19.38
CA ILE A 21 -2.66 35.59 19.10
C ILE A 21 -3.98 35.83 19.86
N GLY A 22 -3.87 35.88 21.14
CA GLY A 22 -4.91 36.37 22.05
C GLY A 22 -4.33 37.50 22.86
N GLY A 23 -4.66 38.73 22.49
CA GLY A 23 -4.36 39.89 23.36
C GLY A 23 -3.70 41.03 22.65
N LEU A 24 -4.51 41.86 21.95
CA LEU A 24 -4.22 43.27 21.71
C LEU A 24 -5.44 43.91 21.01
N PHE A 25 -6.59 43.91 21.66
CA PHE A 25 -7.65 44.92 21.41
C PHE A 25 -8.38 45.16 22.72
N ASP A 26 -7.70 45.88 23.60
CA ASP A 26 -8.38 46.69 24.64
C ASP A 26 -8.59 48.08 24.03
N GLY A 27 -9.81 48.42 23.76
CA GLY A 27 -10.19 49.66 23.11
C GLY A 27 -11.71 49.88 23.16
N SER A 28 -12.19 50.36 24.31
CA SER A 28 -13.31 51.27 24.47
C SER A 28 -14.63 50.98 23.72
N GLY A 29 -15.60 50.59 24.51
CA GLY A 29 -17.01 50.55 24.35
C GLY A 29 -17.63 51.45 23.29
N GLU A 30 -18.30 50.79 22.40
CA GLU A 30 -19.54 51.28 21.83
C GLU A 30 -20.37 50.00 21.58
N SER A 31 -21.32 49.79 22.48
CA SER A 31 -22.34 48.74 22.35
C SER A 31 -23.19 49.11 21.11
N ILE A 32 -22.74 48.72 19.96
CA ILE A 32 -23.63 48.60 18.82
C ILE A 32 -24.39 47.30 19.10
N ASP A 33 -25.61 47.41 19.63
CA ASP A 33 -26.64 46.41 19.60
C ASP A 33 -26.97 46.11 18.13
N ALA A 34 -26.07 45.41 17.46
CA ALA A 34 -26.35 44.77 16.22
C ALA A 34 -26.89 43.37 16.55
N ASP A 35 -28.17 43.30 16.88
CA ASP A 35 -28.99 42.12 16.59
C ASP A 35 -29.06 41.96 15.06
N VAL A 36 -27.90 41.74 14.47
CA VAL A 36 -27.77 41.19 13.14
C VAL A 36 -28.15 39.73 13.33
N SER A 37 -29.42 39.42 13.07
CA SER A 37 -29.88 38.08 12.74
C SER A 37 -28.90 37.52 11.70
N GLN A 38 -27.84 36.86 12.18
CA GLN A 38 -26.81 36.27 11.34
C GLN A 38 -27.44 35.07 10.63
N GLN A 39 -28.15 35.36 9.53
CA GLN A 39 -28.49 34.28 8.62
C GLN A 39 -27.16 33.62 8.19
N PRO A 40 -27.05 32.29 8.34
CA PRO A 40 -25.82 31.62 7.95
C PRO A 40 -25.49 31.95 6.51
N SER A 41 -24.25 32.30 6.22
CA SER A 41 -23.81 32.51 4.84
C SER A 41 -24.02 31.24 4.03
N THR A 42 -24.25 31.35 2.74
CA THR A 42 -24.43 30.19 1.85
C THR A 42 -23.31 29.19 1.99
N VAL A 43 -22.07 29.65 2.15
CA VAL A 43 -20.88 28.80 2.38
C VAL A 43 -20.94 28.05 3.71
N GLN A 44 -21.50 28.69 4.77
CA GLN A 44 -21.69 28.01 6.05
C GLN A 44 -22.68 26.83 5.94
N ILE A 45 -23.72 26.96 5.11
CA ILE A 45 -24.66 25.88 4.84
C ILE A 45 -23.93 24.70 4.15
N TYR A 46 -23.10 24.97 3.16
CA TYR A 46 -22.32 23.95 2.45
C TYR A 46 -21.35 23.23 3.35
N LEU A 47 -20.62 23.97 4.18
CA LEU A 47 -19.70 23.39 5.15
C LEU A 47 -20.41 22.57 6.21
N ALA A 48 -21.61 22.98 6.65
CA ALA A 48 -22.42 22.18 7.57
C ALA A 48 -22.90 20.86 6.95
N ASP A 49 -23.22 20.83 5.67
CA ASP A 49 -23.56 19.59 4.97
C ASP A 49 -22.34 18.64 4.91
N VAL A 50 -21.17 19.17 4.56
CA VAL A 50 -19.91 18.39 4.54
C VAL A 50 -19.55 17.87 5.93
N ASP A 51 -19.70 18.70 6.97
CA ASP A 51 -19.45 18.30 8.36
C ASP A 51 -20.36 17.14 8.80
N ARG A 52 -21.64 17.18 8.46
CA ARG A 52 -22.58 16.09 8.73
C ARG A 52 -22.22 14.80 7.99
N LEU A 53 -21.73 14.92 6.75
CA LEU A 53 -21.28 13.76 5.95
C LEU A 53 -19.99 13.14 6.49
N LEU A 54 -19.11 13.92 7.11
CA LEU A 54 -17.87 13.48 7.76
C LEU A 54 -18.06 13.06 9.21
N GLY A 55 -19.23 13.36 9.77
CA GLY A 55 -19.55 13.05 11.16
C GLY A 55 -19.51 11.56 11.49
N PRO A 56 -19.41 11.22 12.79
CA PRO A 56 -19.30 9.82 13.22
C PRO A 56 -20.63 9.04 13.14
N ASP A 57 -21.76 9.71 12.89
CA ASP A 57 -23.08 9.08 12.74
C ASP A 57 -23.40 8.76 11.28
N PRO A 58 -23.30 7.49 10.86
CA PRO A 58 -23.60 7.07 9.49
C PRO A 58 -25.06 7.32 9.10
N THR A 59 -26.00 7.29 10.07
CA THR A 59 -27.42 7.53 9.80
C THR A 59 -27.67 8.99 9.47
N ALA A 60 -26.99 9.92 10.13
CA ALA A 60 -27.02 11.33 9.82
C ALA A 60 -26.42 11.60 8.43
N ALA A 61 -25.27 11.01 8.13
CA ALA A 61 -24.63 11.09 6.83
C ALA A 61 -25.55 10.60 5.69
N ASP A 62 -26.16 9.41 5.85
CA ASP A 62 -27.10 8.87 4.87
C ASP A 62 -28.36 9.74 4.67
N ARG A 63 -28.83 10.38 5.74
CA ARG A 63 -29.97 11.32 5.66
C ARG A 63 -29.57 12.57 4.89
N THR A 64 -28.49 13.21 5.27
CA THR A 64 -27.95 14.40 4.58
C THR A 64 -27.74 14.12 3.09
N TRP A 65 -27.15 12.97 2.77
CA TRP A 65 -26.95 12.57 1.38
C TRP A 65 -28.28 12.50 0.60
N ARG A 66 -29.29 11.83 1.15
CA ARG A 66 -30.61 11.71 0.51
C ARG A 66 -31.29 13.07 0.32
N GLU A 67 -31.17 13.98 1.29
CA GLU A 67 -31.69 15.33 1.20
C GLU A 67 -31.03 16.08 0.04
N LEU A 68 -29.70 16.02 -0.10
CA LEU A 68 -28.97 16.68 -1.18
C LEU A 68 -29.32 16.12 -2.57
N GLU A 69 -29.49 14.80 -2.71
CA GLU A 69 -29.93 14.17 -3.95
C GLU A 69 -31.36 14.64 -4.32
N LEU A 70 -32.29 14.59 -3.37
CA LEU A 70 -33.67 15.02 -3.59
C LEU A 70 -33.79 16.49 -3.94
N ASP A 71 -33.01 17.37 -3.28
CA ASP A 71 -32.99 18.79 -3.57
C ASP A 71 -32.48 19.07 -4.98
N PHE A 72 -31.42 18.35 -5.40
CA PHE A 72 -30.90 18.46 -6.76
C PHE A 72 -31.88 17.90 -7.81
N GLU A 73 -32.53 16.76 -7.54
CA GLU A 73 -33.54 16.18 -8.46
C GLU A 73 -34.76 17.07 -8.63
N ARG A 74 -35.20 17.70 -7.55
CA ARG A 74 -36.37 18.63 -7.60
C ARG A 74 -36.06 19.94 -8.32
N ALA A 75 -34.87 20.45 -8.08
CA ALA A 75 -34.45 21.73 -8.66
C ALA A 75 -32.93 21.74 -8.84
N PRO A 76 -32.40 21.48 -10.03
CA PRO A 76 -30.95 21.51 -10.30
C PRO A 76 -30.42 22.94 -10.40
N THR A 77 -30.63 23.71 -9.33
CA THR A 77 -30.08 25.08 -9.21
C THR A 77 -28.56 25.03 -9.02
N THR A 78 -27.88 26.13 -9.24
CA THR A 78 -26.45 26.31 -8.99
C THR A 78 -26.08 25.88 -7.56
N THR A 79 -26.87 26.36 -6.58
CA THR A 79 -26.70 26.01 -5.15
C THR A 79 -26.80 24.52 -4.90
N ASN A 80 -27.89 23.88 -5.39
CA ASN A 80 -28.08 22.44 -5.17
C ASN A 80 -27.04 21.60 -5.93
N THR A 81 -26.59 22.04 -7.09
CA THR A 81 -25.51 21.43 -7.85
C THR A 81 -24.19 21.51 -7.09
N LEU A 82 -23.86 22.68 -6.51
CA LEU A 82 -22.66 22.85 -5.71
C LEU A 82 -22.70 21.98 -4.45
N ARG A 83 -23.80 21.99 -3.69
CA ARG A 83 -23.99 21.17 -2.49
C ARG A 83 -23.78 19.68 -2.79
N LEU A 84 -24.43 19.17 -3.83
CA LEU A 84 -24.31 17.77 -4.22
C LEU A 84 -22.89 17.43 -4.72
N SER A 85 -22.25 18.32 -5.47
CA SER A 85 -20.88 18.10 -5.95
C SER A 85 -19.86 18.03 -4.80
N LEU A 86 -20.01 18.89 -3.78
CA LEU A 86 -19.19 18.85 -2.56
C LEU A 86 -19.42 17.55 -1.78
N ALA A 87 -20.66 17.11 -1.66
CA ALA A 87 -20.99 15.83 -1.04
C ALA A 87 -20.34 14.66 -1.78
N MET A 88 -20.41 14.63 -3.12
CA MET A 88 -19.78 13.59 -3.94
C MET A 88 -18.25 13.60 -3.85
N ALA A 89 -17.63 14.75 -3.59
CA ALA A 89 -16.20 14.88 -3.35
C ALA A 89 -15.78 14.45 -1.94
N THR A 90 -16.72 14.40 -0.98
CA THR A 90 -16.45 14.06 0.42
C THR A 90 -16.12 12.57 0.55
N PRO A 91 -14.98 12.20 1.18
CA PRO A 91 -14.61 10.82 1.37
C PRO A 91 -15.44 10.11 2.43
N GLY A 92 -15.45 8.77 2.38
CA GLY A 92 -15.99 7.93 3.45
C GLY A 92 -17.44 7.48 3.27
N HIS A 93 -18.18 8.04 2.32
CA HIS A 93 -19.54 7.60 2.01
C HIS A 93 -19.56 6.66 0.79
N ALA A 94 -20.48 5.67 0.79
CA ALA A 94 -20.62 4.69 -0.29
C ALA A 94 -20.96 5.32 -1.65
N LYS A 95 -21.58 6.50 -1.65
CA LYS A 95 -21.97 7.25 -2.85
C LYS A 95 -20.92 8.28 -3.30
N THR A 96 -19.76 8.35 -2.66
CA THR A 96 -18.64 9.19 -3.11
C THR A 96 -18.31 8.90 -4.57
N ASN A 97 -18.29 9.93 -5.41
CA ASN A 97 -18.00 9.82 -6.83
C ASN A 97 -17.16 11.01 -7.31
N LEU A 98 -15.85 10.85 -7.21
CA LEU A 98 -14.90 11.93 -7.51
C LEU A 98 -14.96 12.38 -8.98
N ALA A 99 -15.20 11.45 -9.92
CA ALA A 99 -15.29 11.80 -11.34
C ALA A 99 -16.53 12.66 -11.65
N ARG A 100 -17.67 12.30 -11.05
CA ARG A 100 -18.91 13.10 -11.21
C ARG A 100 -18.80 14.44 -10.52
N ALA A 101 -18.18 14.50 -9.33
CA ALA A 101 -17.90 15.75 -8.63
C ALA A 101 -17.00 16.68 -9.44
N ASP A 102 -15.91 16.15 -10.05
CA ASP A 102 -15.02 16.93 -10.92
C ASP A 102 -15.77 17.54 -12.11
N GLY A 103 -16.61 16.75 -12.79
CA GLY A 103 -17.45 17.23 -13.88
C GLY A 103 -18.38 18.33 -13.44
N MET A 104 -19.16 18.13 -12.37
CA MET A 104 -20.13 19.10 -11.86
C MET A 104 -19.46 20.40 -11.41
N LEU A 105 -18.34 20.33 -10.68
CA LEU A 105 -17.59 21.52 -10.24
C LEU A 105 -16.96 22.26 -11.44
N THR A 106 -16.45 21.51 -12.41
CA THR A 106 -15.90 22.10 -13.64
C THR A 106 -16.99 22.85 -14.43
N ASP A 107 -18.16 22.24 -14.60
CA ASP A 107 -19.29 22.86 -15.31
C ASP A 107 -19.82 24.13 -14.60
N LEU A 108 -19.84 24.14 -13.25
CA LEU A 108 -20.19 25.30 -12.46
C LEU A 108 -19.17 26.44 -12.67
N LEU A 109 -17.89 26.15 -12.62
CA LEU A 109 -16.82 27.15 -12.78
C LEU A 109 -16.68 27.68 -14.22
N GLN A 110 -17.26 26.99 -15.22
CA GLN A 110 -17.37 27.53 -16.59
C GLN A 110 -18.44 28.63 -16.71
N ARG A 111 -19.32 28.79 -15.72
CA ARG A 111 -20.38 29.81 -15.65
C ARG A 111 -20.26 30.59 -14.36
N PRO A 112 -19.17 31.34 -14.18
CA PRO A 112 -18.88 32.06 -12.94
C PRO A 112 -19.94 33.11 -12.58
N GLU A 113 -20.65 33.63 -13.57
CA GLU A 113 -21.74 34.62 -13.40
C GLU A 113 -22.94 34.06 -12.61
N LEU A 114 -23.06 32.74 -12.50
CA LEU A 114 -24.14 32.09 -11.74
C LEU A 114 -23.75 31.82 -10.28
N LEU A 115 -22.51 32.07 -9.91
CA LEU A 115 -21.96 31.81 -8.57
C LEU A 115 -21.66 33.11 -7.84
N LEU A 116 -21.87 33.12 -6.53
CA LEU A 116 -21.33 34.17 -5.68
C LEU A 116 -19.80 34.04 -5.61
N THR A 117 -19.09 35.10 -5.31
CA THR A 117 -17.63 35.11 -5.21
C THR A 117 -17.11 34.04 -4.26
N ASP A 118 -17.76 33.89 -3.10
CA ASP A 118 -17.37 32.86 -2.11
C ASP A 118 -17.68 31.45 -2.58
N GLU A 119 -18.74 31.24 -3.36
CA GLU A 119 -19.07 29.95 -3.99
C GLU A 119 -18.06 29.58 -5.07
N GLN A 120 -17.61 30.57 -5.89
CA GLN A 120 -16.54 30.35 -6.86
C GLN A 120 -15.24 29.91 -6.18
N LEU A 121 -14.89 30.62 -5.10
CA LEU A 121 -13.68 30.26 -4.33
C LEU A 121 -13.81 28.88 -3.74
N LEU A 122 -14.94 28.56 -3.11
CA LEU A 122 -15.20 27.24 -2.52
C LEU A 122 -15.14 26.13 -3.59
N ALA A 123 -15.80 26.29 -4.71
CA ALA A 123 -15.80 25.35 -5.83
C ALA A 123 -14.40 25.14 -6.41
N SER A 124 -13.63 26.21 -6.60
CA SER A 124 -12.26 26.14 -7.14
C SER A 124 -11.30 25.44 -6.20
N VAL A 125 -11.36 25.71 -4.90
CA VAL A 125 -10.56 25.04 -3.88
C VAL A 125 -10.89 23.55 -3.82
N HIS A 126 -12.18 23.20 -3.79
CA HIS A 126 -12.60 21.79 -3.76
C HIS A 126 -12.20 21.05 -5.03
N LEU A 127 -12.32 21.65 -6.19
CA LEU A 127 -11.88 21.05 -7.45
C LEU A 127 -10.37 20.78 -7.46
N ALA A 128 -9.57 21.73 -6.96
CA ALA A 128 -8.13 21.57 -6.84
C ALA A 128 -7.75 20.42 -5.87
N LEU A 129 -8.40 20.37 -4.70
CA LEU A 129 -8.21 19.30 -3.72
C LEU A 129 -8.61 17.93 -4.28
N LEU A 130 -9.75 17.84 -4.95
CA LEU A 130 -10.24 16.63 -5.59
C LEU A 130 -9.23 16.10 -6.63
N ARG A 131 -8.75 16.97 -7.51
CA ARG A 131 -7.76 16.61 -8.54
C ARG A 131 -6.43 16.19 -7.95
N SER A 132 -5.97 16.88 -6.90
CA SER A 132 -4.78 16.50 -6.15
C SER A 132 -4.93 15.10 -5.54
N ARG A 133 -6.08 14.80 -4.95
CA ARG A 133 -6.40 13.49 -4.38
C ARG A 133 -6.41 12.38 -5.44
N VAL A 134 -7.12 12.60 -6.56
CA VAL A 134 -7.17 11.64 -7.67
C VAL A 134 -5.76 11.34 -8.22
N SER A 135 -4.93 12.39 -8.35
CA SER A 135 -3.52 12.24 -8.76
C SER A 135 -2.71 11.43 -7.75
N ALA A 136 -2.85 11.71 -6.45
CA ALA A 136 -2.16 10.96 -5.40
C ALA A 136 -2.59 9.49 -5.36
N GLU A 137 -3.88 9.20 -5.48
CA GLU A 137 -4.40 7.82 -5.54
C GLU A 137 -3.90 7.06 -6.77
N SER A 138 -3.83 7.72 -7.93
CA SER A 138 -3.30 7.11 -9.16
C SER A 138 -1.81 6.78 -9.02
N SER A 139 -1.03 7.70 -8.46
CA SER A 139 0.40 7.50 -8.18
C SER A 139 0.64 6.37 -7.18
N ALA A 140 -0.15 6.29 -6.11
CA ALA A 140 -0.08 5.21 -5.14
C ALA A 140 -0.39 3.84 -5.76
N ARG A 141 -1.41 3.75 -6.62
CA ARG A 141 -1.75 2.53 -7.37
C ARG A 141 -0.62 2.11 -8.32
N GLN A 142 0.00 3.07 -9.02
CA GLN A 142 1.14 2.78 -9.90
C GLN A 142 2.34 2.25 -9.10
N ALA A 143 2.67 2.88 -7.97
CA ALA A 143 3.75 2.42 -7.09
C ALA A 143 3.50 0.98 -6.58
N SER A 144 2.30 0.69 -6.08
CA SER A 144 1.90 -0.65 -5.63
C SER A 144 1.97 -1.69 -6.76
N ASN A 145 1.52 -1.35 -7.97
CA ASN A 145 1.61 -2.25 -9.12
C ASN A 145 3.07 -2.51 -9.54
N THR A 146 3.93 -1.50 -9.46
CA THR A 146 5.36 -1.64 -9.77
C THR A 146 6.05 -2.54 -8.75
N GLU A 147 5.78 -2.33 -7.47
CA GLU A 147 6.30 -3.16 -6.38
C GLU A 147 5.82 -4.62 -6.51
N SER A 148 4.54 -4.83 -6.78
CA SER A 148 3.99 -6.18 -6.98
C SER A 148 4.65 -6.91 -8.15
N ARG A 149 4.94 -6.20 -9.26
CA ARG A 149 5.66 -6.77 -10.41
C ARG A 149 7.13 -7.09 -10.08
N SER A 150 7.80 -6.23 -9.29
CA SER A 150 9.17 -6.48 -8.82
C SER A 150 9.22 -7.74 -7.95
N ASN A 151 8.36 -7.82 -6.95
CA ASN A 151 8.26 -8.97 -6.04
C ASN A 151 7.95 -10.27 -6.80
N ALA A 152 7.08 -10.22 -7.81
CA ALA A 152 6.77 -11.38 -8.64
C ALA A 152 8.00 -11.87 -9.45
N ARG A 153 8.80 -10.93 -9.99
CA ARG A 153 10.05 -11.26 -10.71
C ARG A 153 11.10 -11.86 -9.78
N GLU A 154 11.29 -11.29 -8.59
CA GLU A 154 12.22 -11.80 -7.58
C GLU A 154 11.83 -13.20 -7.13
N LEU A 155 10.52 -13.43 -6.89
CA LEU A 155 10.01 -14.75 -6.53
C LEU A 155 10.23 -15.77 -7.66
N ALA A 156 10.01 -15.39 -8.92
CA ALA A 156 10.26 -16.26 -10.07
C ALA A 156 11.75 -16.61 -10.20
N ALA A 157 12.64 -15.64 -10.02
CA ALA A 157 14.08 -15.86 -10.04
C ALA A 157 14.54 -16.78 -8.91
N ALA A 158 14.04 -16.58 -7.69
CA ALA A 158 14.34 -17.45 -6.55
C ALA A 158 13.87 -18.89 -6.76
N ARG A 159 12.69 -19.08 -7.36
CA ARG A 159 12.19 -20.43 -7.72
C ARG A 159 13.07 -21.11 -8.75
N ALA A 160 13.49 -20.39 -9.80
CA ALA A 160 14.40 -20.95 -10.80
C ALA A 160 15.75 -21.36 -10.18
N GLN A 161 16.29 -20.57 -9.25
CA GLN A 161 17.50 -20.93 -8.51
C GLN A 161 17.32 -22.20 -7.65
N LEU A 162 16.19 -22.32 -6.97
CA LEU A 162 15.87 -23.52 -6.17
C LEU A 162 15.78 -24.76 -7.06
N GLU A 163 15.17 -24.69 -8.23
CA GLU A 163 15.10 -25.80 -9.19
C GLU A 163 16.49 -26.24 -9.66
N LEU A 164 17.37 -25.29 -9.99
CA LEU A 164 18.76 -25.58 -10.36
C LEU A 164 19.51 -26.26 -9.22
N LEU A 165 19.41 -25.72 -8.00
CA LEU A 165 20.06 -26.32 -6.82
C LEU A 165 19.54 -27.72 -6.49
N GLN A 166 18.25 -27.97 -6.68
CA GLN A 166 17.65 -29.30 -6.50
C GLN A 166 18.16 -30.27 -7.56
N ALA A 167 18.28 -29.86 -8.82
CA ALA A 167 18.84 -30.68 -9.88
C ALA A 167 20.31 -31.02 -9.63
N ASP A 168 21.13 -30.05 -9.21
CA ASP A 168 22.52 -30.26 -8.85
C ASP A 168 22.67 -31.19 -7.64
N ASN A 169 21.83 -31.03 -6.61
CA ASN A 169 21.83 -31.90 -5.43
C ASN A 169 21.52 -33.37 -5.80
N THR A 170 20.52 -33.55 -6.70
CA THR A 170 20.16 -34.86 -7.21
C THR A 170 21.33 -35.50 -7.99
N ARG A 171 21.97 -34.73 -8.86
CA ARG A 171 23.15 -35.15 -9.62
C ARG A 171 24.31 -35.56 -8.72
N LEU A 172 24.62 -34.72 -7.71
CA LEU A 172 25.69 -35.01 -6.74
C LEU A 172 25.41 -36.25 -5.93
N ARG A 173 24.15 -36.46 -5.49
CA ARG A 173 23.75 -37.70 -4.79
C ARG A 173 23.93 -38.96 -5.66
N SER A 174 23.57 -38.87 -6.94
CA SER A 174 23.75 -39.97 -7.89
C SER A 174 25.23 -40.27 -8.11
N ALA A 175 26.07 -39.23 -8.27
CA ALA A 175 27.51 -39.39 -8.41
C ALA A 175 28.17 -39.97 -7.14
N LEU A 176 27.71 -39.58 -5.96
CA LEU A 176 28.16 -40.11 -4.69
C LEU A 176 27.82 -41.61 -4.60
N ALA A 177 26.58 -41.99 -4.87
CA ALA A 177 26.17 -43.41 -4.86
C ALA A 177 26.98 -44.26 -5.85
N GLU A 178 27.28 -43.76 -7.05
CA GLU A 178 28.13 -44.43 -8.03
C GLU A 178 29.57 -44.63 -7.52
N THR A 179 30.16 -43.61 -6.88
CA THR A 179 31.49 -43.71 -6.30
C THR A 179 31.55 -44.67 -5.12
N GLU A 180 30.53 -44.70 -4.28
CA GLU A 180 30.41 -45.68 -3.18
C GLU A 180 30.32 -47.12 -3.71
N GLN A 181 29.56 -47.36 -4.76
CA GLN A 181 29.51 -48.68 -5.44
C GLN A 181 30.86 -49.09 -5.99
N LYS A 182 31.58 -48.15 -6.64
CA LYS A 182 32.94 -48.44 -7.16
C LYS A 182 33.91 -48.77 -6.05
N LEU A 183 33.88 -48.03 -4.94
CA LEU A 183 34.70 -48.32 -3.78
C LEU A 183 34.38 -49.69 -3.17
N ALA A 184 33.12 -50.04 -3.03
CA ALA A 184 32.69 -51.35 -2.54
C ALA A 184 33.19 -52.47 -3.45
N ALA A 185 33.10 -52.31 -4.77
CA ALA A 185 33.62 -53.29 -5.73
C ALA A 185 35.14 -53.46 -5.63
N ILE A 186 35.90 -52.35 -5.51
CA ILE A 186 37.35 -52.39 -5.35
C ILE A 186 37.73 -53.13 -4.04
N THR A 187 37.05 -52.81 -2.94
CA THR A 187 37.27 -53.45 -1.64
C THR A 187 37.04 -54.98 -1.71
N GLU A 188 36.01 -55.41 -2.44
CA GLU A 188 35.71 -56.82 -2.64
C GLU A 188 36.79 -57.53 -3.49
N ILE A 189 37.29 -56.86 -4.54
CA ILE A 189 38.39 -57.37 -5.34
C ILE A 189 39.66 -57.50 -4.49
N GLU A 190 40.00 -56.48 -3.70
CA GLU A 190 41.16 -56.55 -2.80
C GLU A 190 41.05 -57.72 -1.78
N ARG A 191 39.86 -57.98 -1.24
CA ARG A 191 39.59 -59.08 -0.35
C ARG A 191 39.82 -60.41 -1.06
N THR A 192 39.28 -60.53 -2.27
CA THR A 192 39.43 -61.78 -3.05
C THR A 192 40.89 -62.05 -3.41
N ILE A 193 41.68 -61.02 -3.78
CA ILE A 193 43.13 -61.20 -4.03
C ILE A 193 43.86 -61.62 -2.79
N ARG A 194 43.60 -61.03 -1.64
CA ARG A 194 44.23 -61.35 -0.36
C ARG A 194 43.92 -62.77 0.10
N GLU A 195 42.69 -63.25 -0.12
CA GLU A 195 42.29 -64.62 0.13
C GLU A 195 43.04 -65.63 -0.77
N ARG A 196 43.23 -65.30 -2.07
CA ARG A 196 44.00 -66.17 -3.01
C ARG A 196 45.48 -66.20 -2.68
N ASP A 197 46.11 -65.12 -2.31
CA ASP A 197 47.50 -65.03 -1.95
C ASP A 197 47.77 -65.78 -0.59
N GLY A 198 46.79 -65.72 0.32
CA GLY A 198 46.86 -66.50 1.57
C GLY A 198 46.78 -68.05 1.42
N ASP A 199 46.04 -68.49 0.38
CA ASP A 199 45.85 -69.92 0.09
C ASP A 199 47.01 -70.50 -0.72
N SER A 200 47.91 -69.68 -1.29
CA SER A 200 49.07 -70.06 -2.10
C SER A 200 50.36 -70.31 -1.23
N VAL A 201 50.31 -70.15 0.10
CA VAL A 201 51.41 -70.50 0.95
C VAL A 201 51.44 -72.06 1.10
N VAL A 202 52.08 -72.72 0.15
CA VAL A 202 52.42 -74.17 0.22
C VAL A 202 53.28 -74.39 1.44
N PRO A 203 52.96 -75.37 2.33
CA PRO A 203 53.83 -75.69 3.43
C PRO A 203 55.12 -76.29 2.89
N THR A 204 56.24 -75.60 3.06
CA THR A 204 57.58 -76.12 2.80
C THR A 204 57.80 -77.34 3.72
N THR A 205 57.74 -78.49 3.12
CA THR A 205 58.08 -79.80 3.78
C THR A 205 59.49 -79.66 4.30
N GLU A 206 59.66 -79.61 5.61
CA GLU A 206 60.94 -79.93 6.29
C GLU A 206 61.38 -81.37 5.91
N ALA A 207 62.36 -81.43 5.01
CA ALA A 207 63.08 -82.64 4.77
C ALA A 207 63.93 -82.95 5.98
N THR A 208 63.49 -83.93 6.77
CA THR A 208 64.29 -84.67 7.77
C THR A 208 65.54 -85.16 7.14
N ARG A 209 66.65 -84.69 7.65
CA ARG A 209 67.95 -85.28 7.42
C ARG A 209 68.31 -86.07 8.67
N ASN A 210 68.04 -87.40 8.62
CA ASN A 210 68.69 -88.38 9.45
C ASN A 210 69.88 -88.87 8.67
N ASP A 211 70.94 -89.19 9.44
CA ASP A 211 72.04 -90.13 9.31
C ASP A 211 73.42 -89.54 9.19
N GLU A 212 74.17 -89.90 10.04
CA GLU A 212 75.28 -90.61 10.58
C GLU A 212 76.36 -89.69 11.18
#